data_ae1a0c9ae2026aafccb4d56bcb8c3c83
#
_entry.id   ae1a0c9ae2026aafccb4d56bcb8c3c83
#
_cell.length_a   1.000
_cell.length_b   1.000
_cell.length_c   1.000
_cell.angle_alpha   90.00
_cell.angle_beta   90.00
_cell.angle_gamma   90.00
#
_symmetry.space_group_name_H-M   'P 1'
#
loop_
_entity.id
_entity.type
_entity.pdbx_description
1 polymer ?
#
loop_
_entity_poly.entity_id
_entity_poly.type
_entity_poly.pdbx_seq_one_letter_code
_entity_poly.pdbx_strand_id
1 'polypeptide(L)'
;MKNKLIKAVRTIADFDLNLFNELNLGLELQDFTEPCLTDSEIYSLLNEYEKKLPSLKGIKSMHGSFIDLNIASFNRDIAAYSRKMYKRDLFFARLLNLDFIIFHTQIMPWFKEDFKFDLFLKSNAEFFNEAVENSDFKGCVVLENVCEKDSSLTAKLIEAVALPQVKLNLDWGHALISGEKIESWFSNNQKYIAYMHLHSNDGKSDLHNPVSKEDFTKLSKLLEKYQLNCPICLEYWDVDIKKEIERISLF
;
A
#
# COMPACT_ATOMS: atom_id res chain seq x y z
N MET A 1 1.83 -1.53 -21.20
CA MET A 1 1.07 -2.01 -20.04
C MET A 1 -0.34 -1.44 -20.06
N LYS A 2 -1.37 -2.26 -19.85
CA LYS A 2 -2.75 -1.77 -19.68
C LYS A 2 -3.02 -1.36 -18.22
N ASN A 3 -2.05 -1.49 -17.33
CA ASN A 3 -2.20 -1.22 -15.91
C ASN A 3 -2.26 0.28 -15.67
N LYS A 4 -3.15 0.69 -14.81
CA LYS A 4 -3.28 2.08 -14.41
C LYS A 4 -2.10 2.44 -13.52
N LEU A 5 -1.32 3.44 -13.90
CA LEU A 5 -0.25 3.97 -13.08
C LEU A 5 -0.80 4.94 -12.04
N ILE A 6 -0.23 4.86 -10.86
CA ILE A 6 -0.47 5.76 -9.74
C ILE A 6 0.87 6.38 -9.35
N LYS A 7 0.88 7.59 -8.86
CA LYS A 7 2.07 8.23 -8.31
C LYS A 7 1.84 8.55 -6.84
N ALA A 8 2.70 8.06 -5.97
CA ALA A 8 2.73 8.45 -4.59
C ALA A 8 3.28 9.87 -4.44
N VAL A 9 2.63 10.68 -3.62
CA VAL A 9 3.10 12.01 -3.20
C VAL A 9 3.26 12.07 -1.70
N ARG A 10 4.36 12.66 -1.23
CA ARG A 10 4.62 12.81 0.21
C ARG A 10 3.67 13.81 0.85
N THR A 11 3.38 14.88 0.12
CA THR A 11 2.53 15.97 0.61
C THR A 11 1.59 16.45 -0.48
N ILE A 12 0.49 17.06 -0.08
CA ILE A 12 -0.46 17.69 -1.01
C ILE A 12 0.17 18.78 -1.90
N ALA A 13 1.30 19.36 -1.48
CA ALA A 13 2.04 20.35 -2.26
C ALA A 13 2.68 19.73 -3.52
N ASP A 14 2.97 18.43 -3.50
CA ASP A 14 3.53 17.69 -4.63
C ASP A 14 2.45 17.22 -5.62
N PHE A 15 1.17 17.45 -5.29
CA PHE A 15 0.03 17.04 -6.12
C PHE A 15 -0.44 18.14 -7.06
N ASP A 16 -0.07 18.07 -8.32
CA ASP A 16 -0.64 18.89 -9.41
C ASP A 16 -1.77 18.12 -10.12
N LEU A 17 -3.01 18.50 -9.82
CA LEU A 17 -4.21 17.88 -10.39
C LEU A 17 -4.25 17.92 -11.93
N ASN A 18 -3.79 19.03 -12.54
CA ASN A 18 -3.82 19.18 -14.00
C ASN A 18 -2.81 18.24 -14.64
N LEU A 19 -1.60 18.17 -14.11
CA LEU A 19 -0.55 17.27 -14.58
C LEU A 19 -0.98 15.79 -14.43
N PHE A 20 -1.55 15.41 -13.29
CA PHE A 20 -2.02 14.03 -13.06
C PHE A 20 -3.13 13.66 -14.06
N ASN A 21 -4.06 14.55 -14.31
CA ASN A 21 -5.11 14.33 -15.31
C ASN A 21 -4.56 14.30 -16.76
N GLU A 22 -3.58 15.14 -17.10
CA GLU A 22 -2.89 15.15 -18.41
C GLU A 22 -2.20 13.81 -18.67
N LEU A 23 -1.49 13.29 -17.65
CA LEU A 23 -0.73 12.04 -17.71
C LEU A 23 -1.59 10.79 -17.45
N ASN A 24 -2.87 10.96 -17.16
CA ASN A 24 -3.79 9.88 -16.78
C ASN A 24 -3.29 9.05 -15.57
N LEU A 25 -2.70 9.71 -14.60
CA LEU A 25 -2.19 9.11 -13.36
C LEU A 25 -3.26 9.05 -12.27
N GLY A 26 -3.21 7.97 -11.48
CA GLY A 26 -3.82 7.95 -10.15
C GLY A 26 -2.91 8.64 -9.12
N LEU A 27 -3.47 8.89 -7.96
CA LEU A 27 -2.80 9.49 -6.81
C LEU A 27 -2.78 8.52 -5.63
N GLU A 28 -1.63 8.37 -4.99
CA GLU A 28 -1.55 7.86 -3.62
C GLU A 28 -1.03 8.97 -2.71
N LEU A 29 -1.88 9.40 -1.78
CA LEU A 29 -1.53 10.42 -0.81
C LEU A 29 -0.89 9.79 0.43
N GLN A 30 0.20 10.39 0.94
CA GLN A 30 0.94 9.88 2.08
C GLN A 30 1.00 10.87 3.26
N ASP A 31 0.38 12.06 3.17
CA ASP A 31 0.41 13.07 4.25
C ASP A 31 0.00 12.51 5.60
N PHE A 32 -1.01 11.62 5.64
CA PHE A 32 -1.55 11.09 6.90
C PHE A 32 -0.68 10.02 7.56
N THR A 33 0.44 9.63 6.94
CA THR A 33 1.45 8.77 7.57
C THR A 33 2.30 9.52 8.59
N GLU A 34 2.34 10.86 8.52
CA GLU A 34 3.08 11.71 9.43
C GLU A 34 2.49 11.66 10.85
N PRO A 35 3.20 11.10 11.85
CA PRO A 35 2.63 10.84 13.17
C PRO A 35 2.48 12.12 14.02
N CYS A 36 3.16 13.21 13.64
CA CYS A 36 3.19 14.45 14.40
C CYS A 36 2.13 15.47 13.97
N LEU A 37 1.25 15.13 13.01
CA LEU A 37 0.18 16.02 12.57
C LEU A 37 -0.77 16.36 13.73
N THR A 38 -0.99 17.64 13.91
CA THR A 38 -2.05 18.15 14.80
C THR A 38 -3.44 17.97 14.18
N ASP A 39 -4.48 17.97 14.99
CA ASP A 39 -5.87 17.90 14.50
C ASP A 39 -6.16 19.03 13.49
N SER A 40 -5.63 20.24 13.69
CA SER A 40 -5.79 21.39 12.79
C SER A 40 -5.16 21.12 11.41
N GLU A 41 -3.97 20.52 11.37
CA GLU A 41 -3.28 20.16 10.11
C GLU A 41 -4.04 19.04 9.40
N ILE A 42 -4.51 18.03 10.12
CA ILE A 42 -5.35 16.96 9.56
C ILE A 42 -6.62 17.55 8.93
N TYR A 43 -7.33 18.45 9.62
CA TYR A 43 -8.51 19.11 9.06
C TYR A 43 -8.20 19.94 7.81
N SER A 44 -7.07 20.65 7.80
CA SER A 44 -6.64 21.42 6.62
C SER A 44 -6.39 20.49 5.43
N LEU A 45 -5.65 19.42 5.62
CA LEU A 45 -5.36 18.43 4.58
C LEU A 45 -6.64 17.78 4.04
N LEU A 46 -7.54 17.32 4.90
CA LEU A 46 -8.82 16.76 4.48
C LEU A 46 -9.62 17.73 3.62
N ASN A 47 -9.76 19.00 4.04
CA ASN A 47 -10.47 20.02 3.29
C ASN A 47 -9.84 20.30 1.91
N GLU A 48 -8.52 20.24 1.80
CA GLU A 48 -7.83 20.44 0.53
C GLU A 48 -8.03 19.26 -0.41
N TYR A 49 -7.91 18.02 0.08
CA TYR A 49 -8.15 16.82 -0.70
C TYR A 49 -9.62 16.70 -1.12
N GLU A 50 -10.58 17.00 -0.25
CA GLU A 50 -12.01 17.03 -0.60
C GLU A 50 -12.33 17.96 -1.77
N LYS A 51 -11.59 19.06 -1.93
CA LYS A 51 -11.75 19.99 -3.05
C LYS A 51 -11.09 19.47 -4.34
N LYS A 52 -9.95 18.81 -4.26
CA LYS A 52 -9.16 18.40 -5.42
C LYS A 52 -9.56 17.03 -5.98
N LEU A 53 -9.79 16.05 -5.11
CA LEU A 53 -10.00 14.66 -5.51
C LEU A 53 -11.23 14.39 -6.39
N PRO A 54 -12.37 15.10 -6.23
CA PRO A 54 -13.51 14.89 -7.13
C PRO A 54 -13.19 15.16 -8.62
N SER A 55 -12.18 15.99 -8.90
CA SER A 55 -11.75 16.33 -10.27
C SER A 55 -10.62 15.45 -10.78
N LEU A 56 -10.04 14.59 -9.95
CA LEU A 56 -9.04 13.60 -10.38
C LEU A 56 -9.73 12.45 -11.10
N LYS A 57 -9.29 12.16 -12.35
CA LYS A 57 -9.84 11.09 -13.18
C LYS A 57 -9.24 9.71 -12.88
N GLY A 58 -8.02 9.70 -12.31
CA GLY A 58 -7.29 8.48 -11.96
C GLY A 58 -7.78 7.83 -10.67
N ILE A 59 -7.18 6.69 -10.34
CA ILE A 59 -7.40 5.98 -9.07
C ILE A 59 -6.94 6.86 -7.90
N LYS A 60 -7.67 6.78 -6.80
CA LYS A 60 -7.43 7.52 -5.57
C LYS A 60 -7.10 6.54 -4.47
N SER A 61 -5.92 6.64 -3.93
CA SER A 61 -5.46 5.79 -2.82
C SER A 61 -4.79 6.63 -1.72
N MET A 62 -4.66 6.07 -0.55
CA MET A 62 -3.86 6.65 0.53
C MET A 62 -3.07 5.58 1.24
N HIS A 63 -1.87 5.94 1.65
CA HIS A 63 -1.12 5.16 2.62
C HIS A 63 -1.64 5.48 4.03
N GLY A 64 -2.05 4.46 4.76
CA GLY A 64 -2.47 4.59 6.15
C GLY A 64 -1.27 4.74 7.08
N SER A 65 -1.55 5.12 8.32
CA SER A 65 -0.53 5.26 9.36
C SER A 65 0.16 3.92 9.63
N PHE A 66 1.47 3.95 9.82
CA PHE A 66 2.27 2.74 10.07
C PHE A 66 3.37 2.94 11.12
N ILE A 67 3.88 4.16 11.32
CA ILE A 67 5.01 4.44 12.22
C ILE A 67 4.63 4.08 13.65
N ASP A 68 5.43 3.19 14.25
CA ASP A 68 5.26 2.68 15.62
C ASP A 68 3.89 2.02 15.91
N LEU A 69 3.16 1.60 14.88
CA LEU A 69 1.86 0.97 15.02
C LEU A 69 1.93 -0.54 14.81
N ASN A 70 1.15 -1.28 15.61
CA ASN A 70 0.92 -2.71 15.43
C ASN A 70 -0.42 -3.12 16.05
N ILE A 71 -1.44 -3.35 15.20
CA ILE A 71 -2.81 -3.68 15.62
C ILE A 71 -2.92 -5.04 16.31
N ALA A 72 -1.95 -5.92 16.08
CA ALA A 72 -1.86 -7.25 16.68
C ALA A 72 -0.73 -7.34 17.73
N SER A 73 -0.26 -6.20 18.24
CA SER A 73 0.76 -6.17 19.31
C SER A 73 0.33 -6.96 20.52
N PHE A 74 1.26 -7.73 21.10
CA PHE A 74 1.07 -8.38 22.41
C PHE A 74 0.97 -7.38 23.56
N ASN A 75 1.46 -6.15 23.38
CA ASN A 75 1.21 -5.04 24.30
C ASN A 75 -0.17 -4.44 23.98
N ARG A 76 -1.09 -4.55 24.94
CA ARG A 76 -2.48 -4.13 24.79
C ARG A 76 -2.64 -2.63 24.47
N ASP A 77 -1.81 -1.78 25.06
CA ASP A 77 -1.89 -0.33 24.86
C ASP A 77 -1.44 0.05 23.45
N ILE A 78 -0.36 -0.57 22.94
CA ILE A 78 0.09 -0.41 21.55
C ILE A 78 -1.00 -0.90 20.59
N ALA A 79 -1.55 -2.08 20.82
CA ALA A 79 -2.62 -2.62 19.98
C ALA A 79 -3.85 -1.70 19.96
N ALA A 80 -4.28 -1.21 21.14
CA ALA A 80 -5.46 -0.34 21.25
C ALA A 80 -5.25 0.98 20.52
N TYR A 81 -4.08 1.61 20.69
CA TYR A 81 -3.74 2.85 19.99
C TYR A 81 -3.65 2.64 18.47
N SER A 82 -2.96 1.58 18.03
CA SER A 82 -2.83 1.25 16.62
C SER A 82 -4.19 1.02 15.94
N ARG A 83 -5.07 0.27 16.58
CA ARG A 83 -6.45 0.03 16.12
C ARG A 83 -7.26 1.35 16.01
N LYS A 84 -7.07 2.27 16.96
CA LYS A 84 -7.69 3.61 16.89
C LYS A 84 -7.20 4.38 15.67
N MET A 85 -5.88 4.35 15.37
CA MET A 85 -5.31 5.05 14.21
C MET A 85 -5.80 4.45 12.88
N TYR A 86 -5.81 3.12 12.76
CA TYR A 86 -6.32 2.46 11.54
C TYR A 86 -7.81 2.74 11.30
N LYS A 87 -8.65 2.76 12.36
CA LYS A 87 -10.07 3.16 12.25
C LYS A 87 -10.21 4.63 11.81
N ARG A 88 -9.36 5.52 12.31
CA ARG A 88 -9.30 6.93 11.86
C ARG A 88 -8.97 7.01 10.36
N ASP A 89 -7.98 6.26 9.92
CA ASP A 89 -7.53 6.29 8.53
C ASP A 89 -8.58 5.68 7.58
N LEU A 90 -9.28 4.63 7.99
CA LEU A 90 -10.45 4.11 7.27
C LEU A 90 -11.57 5.16 7.16
N PHE A 91 -11.79 5.96 8.22
CA PHE A 91 -12.73 7.08 8.17
C PHE A 91 -12.29 8.14 7.15
N PHE A 92 -10.99 8.49 7.08
CA PHE A 92 -10.46 9.42 6.08
C PHE A 92 -10.62 8.86 4.67
N ALA A 93 -10.28 7.59 4.45
CA ALA A 93 -10.44 6.93 3.16
C ALA A 93 -11.90 6.95 2.68
N ARG A 94 -12.86 6.74 3.59
CA ARG A 94 -14.28 6.86 3.30
C ARG A 94 -14.69 8.30 2.99
N LEU A 95 -14.27 9.26 3.82
CA LEU A 95 -14.61 10.68 3.66
C LEU A 95 -14.13 11.22 2.31
N LEU A 96 -12.90 10.86 1.92
CA LEU A 96 -12.29 11.26 0.66
C LEU A 96 -12.73 10.41 -0.54
N ASN A 97 -13.62 9.42 -0.33
CA ASN A 97 -14.12 8.51 -1.36
C ASN A 97 -13.00 7.86 -2.18
N LEU A 98 -12.04 7.26 -1.47
CA LEU A 98 -10.87 6.61 -2.09
C LEU A 98 -11.20 5.21 -2.60
N ASP A 99 -10.45 4.76 -3.62
CA ASP A 99 -10.56 3.42 -4.19
C ASP A 99 -9.77 2.40 -3.35
N PHE A 100 -8.62 2.82 -2.76
CA PHE A 100 -7.75 1.96 -1.96
C PHE A 100 -7.24 2.68 -0.71
N ILE A 101 -6.99 1.90 0.35
CA ILE A 101 -6.17 2.28 1.48
C ILE A 101 -5.14 1.19 1.76
N ILE A 102 -3.90 1.61 1.97
CA ILE A 102 -2.75 0.73 2.19
C ILE A 102 -2.43 0.71 3.69
N PHE A 103 -2.26 -0.48 4.26
CA PHE A 103 -1.68 -0.69 5.58
C PHE A 103 -0.59 -1.73 5.50
N HIS A 104 0.41 -1.66 6.38
CA HIS A 104 1.44 -2.68 6.48
C HIS A 104 0.87 -3.98 7.09
N THR A 105 1.37 -5.14 6.66
CA THR A 105 1.00 -6.45 7.24
C THR A 105 1.39 -6.57 8.70
N GLN A 106 2.44 -5.86 9.14
CA GLN A 106 3.05 -5.97 10.48
C GLN A 106 3.66 -7.36 10.77
N ILE A 107 3.88 -8.19 9.74
CA ILE A 107 4.59 -9.46 9.89
C ILE A 107 6.07 -9.19 10.06
N MET A 108 6.61 -9.52 11.22
CA MET A 108 8.01 -9.27 11.55
C MET A 108 8.93 -10.38 11.01
N PRO A 109 10.21 -10.09 10.69
CA PRO A 109 11.14 -11.05 10.07
C PRO A 109 11.41 -12.33 10.90
N TRP A 110 11.12 -12.25 12.20
CA TRP A 110 11.29 -13.39 13.13
C TRP A 110 10.04 -14.24 13.31
N PHE A 111 8.91 -13.83 12.74
CA PHE A 111 7.71 -14.66 12.77
C PHE A 111 7.94 -15.97 12.02
N LYS A 112 7.51 -17.05 12.64
CA LYS A 112 7.46 -18.42 12.09
C LYS A 112 6.05 -18.94 12.30
N GLU A 113 5.69 -19.97 11.60
CA GLU A 113 4.44 -20.68 11.80
C GLU A 113 4.43 -21.38 13.16
N ASP A 114 4.00 -20.67 14.19
CA ASP A 114 3.83 -21.15 15.55
C ASP A 114 2.58 -20.50 16.19
N PHE A 115 2.32 -20.84 17.43
CA PHE A 115 1.14 -20.33 18.16
C PHE A 115 1.12 -18.79 18.25
N LYS A 116 2.26 -18.10 18.19
CA LYS A 116 2.32 -16.63 18.21
C LYS A 116 1.84 -16.06 16.89
N PHE A 117 2.18 -16.70 15.80
CA PHE A 117 1.67 -16.33 14.50
C PHE A 117 0.17 -16.58 14.37
N ASP A 118 -0.33 -17.71 14.93
CA ASP A 118 -1.77 -17.97 14.99
C ASP A 118 -2.53 -16.88 15.78
N LEU A 119 -1.98 -16.45 16.92
CA LEU A 119 -2.55 -15.33 17.68
C LEU A 119 -2.52 -14.00 16.89
N PHE A 120 -1.43 -13.76 16.17
CA PHE A 120 -1.30 -12.60 15.29
C PHE A 120 -2.35 -12.62 14.17
N LEU A 121 -2.52 -13.76 13.49
CA LEU A 121 -3.54 -13.95 12.44
C LEU A 121 -4.94 -13.71 13.00
N LYS A 122 -5.27 -14.31 14.13
CA LYS A 122 -6.56 -14.14 14.79
C LYS A 122 -6.84 -12.68 15.14
N SER A 123 -5.85 -12.00 15.72
CA SER A 123 -5.97 -10.58 16.10
C SER A 123 -6.21 -9.65 14.89
N ASN A 124 -5.52 -9.91 13.78
CA ASN A 124 -5.74 -9.19 12.52
C ASN A 124 -7.13 -9.48 11.95
N ALA A 125 -7.54 -10.75 11.90
CA ALA A 125 -8.85 -11.15 11.41
C ALA A 125 -9.98 -10.46 12.19
N GLU A 126 -9.95 -10.53 13.51
CA GLU A 126 -10.92 -9.87 14.37
C GLU A 126 -10.99 -8.36 14.11
N PHE A 127 -9.82 -7.71 14.01
CA PHE A 127 -9.77 -6.27 13.80
C PHE A 127 -10.30 -5.86 12.42
N PHE A 128 -9.79 -6.46 11.34
CA PHE A 128 -10.20 -6.04 9.99
C PHE A 128 -11.66 -6.34 9.71
N ASN A 129 -12.19 -7.49 10.19
CA ASN A 129 -13.62 -7.80 10.06
C ASN A 129 -14.48 -6.72 10.73
N GLU A 130 -14.18 -6.37 11.99
CA GLU A 130 -14.92 -5.32 12.70
C GLU A 130 -14.73 -3.93 12.07
N ALA A 131 -13.47 -3.54 11.79
CA ALA A 131 -13.16 -2.18 11.39
C ALA A 131 -13.66 -1.85 9.97
N VAL A 132 -13.51 -2.79 9.03
CA VAL A 132 -13.96 -2.58 7.64
C VAL A 132 -15.48 -2.54 7.56
N GLU A 133 -16.19 -3.47 8.22
CA GLU A 133 -17.65 -3.48 8.23
C GLU A 133 -18.23 -2.19 8.85
N ASN A 134 -17.64 -1.71 9.96
CA ASN A 134 -18.13 -0.52 10.67
C ASN A 134 -17.67 0.80 10.04
N SER A 135 -16.74 0.80 9.10
CA SER A 135 -16.21 2.04 8.50
C SER A 135 -17.09 2.62 7.40
N ASP A 136 -17.98 1.83 6.81
CA ASP A 136 -18.71 2.15 5.57
C ASP A 136 -17.78 2.47 4.37
N PHE A 137 -16.49 2.19 4.48
CA PHE A 137 -15.55 2.34 3.38
C PHE A 137 -15.87 1.32 2.28
N LYS A 138 -16.03 1.78 1.04
CA LYS A 138 -16.43 0.92 -0.10
C LYS A 138 -15.26 0.54 -1.00
N GLY A 139 -14.10 1.16 -0.82
CA GLY A 139 -12.87 0.81 -1.52
C GLY A 139 -12.23 -0.47 -0.99
N CYS A 140 -11.06 -0.78 -1.50
CA CYS A 140 -10.28 -1.95 -1.11
C CYS A 140 -9.24 -1.59 -0.05
N VAL A 141 -9.14 -2.37 1.02
CA VAL A 141 -8.04 -2.34 1.97
C VAL A 141 -6.96 -3.27 1.44
N VAL A 142 -5.74 -2.79 1.31
CA VAL A 142 -4.62 -3.62 0.88
C VAL A 142 -3.53 -3.65 1.94
N LEU A 143 -3.07 -4.86 2.25
CA LEU A 143 -2.01 -5.10 3.23
C LEU A 143 -0.69 -5.26 2.48
N GLU A 144 0.30 -4.46 2.85
CA GLU A 144 1.59 -4.38 2.18
C GLU A 144 2.66 -5.22 2.88
N ASN A 145 3.40 -6.00 2.11
CA ASN A 145 4.60 -6.67 2.61
C ASN A 145 5.75 -5.67 2.81
N VAL A 146 6.42 -5.74 3.95
CA VAL A 146 7.53 -4.84 4.32
C VAL A 146 8.77 -5.61 4.75
N CYS A 147 8.68 -6.37 5.83
CA CYS A 147 9.84 -7.00 6.48
C CYS A 147 9.83 -8.52 6.38
N GLU A 148 8.84 -9.11 5.78
CA GLU A 148 8.65 -10.55 5.69
C GLU A 148 9.80 -11.22 4.94
N LYS A 149 10.23 -12.38 5.44
CA LYS A 149 11.22 -13.25 4.78
C LYS A 149 10.58 -14.42 4.06
N ASP A 150 9.26 -14.58 4.18
CA ASP A 150 8.50 -15.70 3.63
C ASP A 150 7.14 -15.19 3.12
N SER A 151 6.98 -15.19 1.82
CA SER A 151 5.77 -14.69 1.13
C SER A 151 4.52 -15.54 1.42
N SER A 152 4.67 -16.76 1.93
CA SER A 152 3.53 -17.59 2.32
C SER A 152 2.82 -17.05 3.57
N LEU A 153 3.51 -16.31 4.43
CA LEU A 153 2.93 -15.70 5.63
C LEU A 153 1.95 -14.59 5.27
N THR A 154 2.23 -13.83 4.20
CA THR A 154 1.29 -12.80 3.71
C THR A 154 0.01 -13.43 3.16
N ALA A 155 0.13 -14.53 2.40
CA ALA A 155 -1.04 -15.28 1.93
C ALA A 155 -1.90 -15.76 3.11
N LYS A 156 -1.28 -16.35 4.14
CA LYS A 156 -1.98 -16.80 5.35
C LYS A 156 -2.68 -15.69 6.09
N LEU A 157 -2.08 -14.48 6.14
CA LEU A 157 -2.73 -13.34 6.76
C LEU A 157 -4.02 -12.95 6.02
N ILE A 158 -3.96 -12.83 4.69
CA ILE A 158 -5.15 -12.50 3.89
C ILE A 158 -6.22 -13.61 4.01
N GLU A 159 -5.80 -14.89 4.01
CA GLU A 159 -6.70 -16.02 4.22
C GLU A 159 -7.38 -15.99 5.59
N ALA A 160 -6.64 -15.65 6.64
CA ALA A 160 -7.18 -15.55 8.00
C ALA A 160 -8.18 -14.41 8.14
N VAL A 161 -7.92 -13.25 7.53
CA VAL A 161 -8.85 -12.11 7.51
C VAL A 161 -10.15 -12.48 6.78
N ALA A 162 -10.06 -13.23 5.68
CA ALA A 162 -11.19 -13.80 4.93
C ALA A 162 -12.25 -12.79 4.45
N LEU A 163 -11.89 -11.49 4.33
CA LEU A 163 -12.76 -10.46 3.78
C LEU A 163 -12.45 -10.24 2.30
N PRO A 164 -13.45 -10.29 1.39
CA PRO A 164 -13.23 -10.01 -0.04
C PRO A 164 -12.63 -8.64 -0.31
N GLN A 165 -12.90 -7.67 0.56
CA GLN A 165 -12.46 -6.28 0.48
C GLN A 165 -11.01 -6.09 0.98
N VAL A 166 -10.43 -7.09 1.67
CA VAL A 166 -9.04 -7.05 2.14
C VAL A 166 -8.18 -7.88 1.20
N LYS A 167 -7.17 -7.26 0.62
CA LYS A 167 -6.29 -7.82 -0.41
C LYS A 167 -4.82 -7.54 -0.08
N LEU A 168 -3.91 -7.89 -0.99
CA LEU A 168 -2.48 -7.63 -0.87
C LEU A 168 -2.10 -6.45 -1.76
N ASN A 169 -1.34 -5.52 -1.19
CA ASN A 169 -0.41 -4.67 -1.92
C ASN A 169 0.94 -5.40 -1.98
N LEU A 170 1.35 -5.86 -3.15
CA LEU A 170 2.69 -6.41 -3.30
C LEU A 170 3.68 -5.28 -3.57
N ASP A 171 4.47 -4.93 -2.56
CA ASP A 171 5.60 -4.04 -2.75
C ASP A 171 6.78 -4.79 -3.37
N TRP A 172 7.17 -4.33 -4.56
CA TRP A 172 8.25 -4.91 -5.35
C TRP A 172 9.62 -4.71 -4.68
N GLY A 173 9.89 -3.52 -4.18
CA GLY A 173 11.17 -3.18 -3.57
C GLY A 173 11.41 -3.97 -2.28
N HIS A 174 10.41 -4.06 -1.43
CA HIS A 174 10.46 -4.87 -0.21
C HIS A 174 10.63 -6.37 -0.54
N ALA A 175 9.94 -6.87 -1.56
CA ALA A 175 10.11 -8.26 -1.99
C ALA A 175 11.54 -8.55 -2.51
N LEU A 176 12.19 -7.58 -3.18
CA LEU A 176 13.59 -7.72 -3.63
C LEU A 176 14.58 -7.88 -2.47
N ILE A 177 14.36 -7.20 -1.35
CA ILE A 177 15.24 -7.24 -0.17
C ILE A 177 14.86 -8.31 0.86
N SER A 178 13.76 -9.03 0.65
CA SER A 178 13.29 -10.08 1.57
C SER A 178 14.26 -11.26 1.68
N GLY A 179 15.07 -11.49 0.65
CA GLY A 179 15.94 -12.67 0.51
C GLY A 179 15.23 -13.86 -0.13
N GLU A 180 13.94 -13.81 -0.35
CA GLU A 180 13.17 -14.81 -1.09
C GLU A 180 13.20 -14.52 -2.61
N LYS A 181 12.99 -15.55 -3.43
CA LYS A 181 12.87 -15.35 -4.89
C LYS A 181 11.61 -14.54 -5.19
N ILE A 182 11.73 -13.53 -6.02
CA ILE A 182 10.59 -12.67 -6.37
C ILE A 182 9.42 -13.46 -6.98
N GLU A 183 9.70 -14.55 -7.70
CA GLU A 183 8.67 -15.41 -8.26
C GLU A 183 7.80 -16.09 -7.20
N SER A 184 8.34 -16.38 -6.00
CA SER A 184 7.58 -16.96 -4.89
C SER A 184 6.50 -15.97 -4.38
N TRP A 185 6.83 -14.68 -4.34
CA TRP A 185 5.88 -13.63 -3.96
C TRP A 185 4.64 -13.63 -4.86
N PHE A 186 4.86 -13.82 -6.17
CA PHE A 186 3.75 -13.93 -7.12
C PHE A 186 3.00 -15.26 -7.00
N SER A 187 3.72 -16.39 -6.98
CA SER A 187 3.09 -17.71 -6.96
C SER A 187 2.26 -17.96 -5.70
N ASN A 188 2.74 -17.50 -4.54
CA ASN A 188 2.04 -17.70 -3.26
C ASN A 188 0.86 -16.74 -3.11
N ASN A 189 0.91 -15.55 -3.74
CA ASN A 189 -0.04 -14.49 -3.49
C ASN A 189 -0.91 -14.09 -4.70
N GLN A 190 -0.77 -14.76 -5.86
CA GLN A 190 -1.44 -14.38 -7.11
C GLN A 190 -2.91 -14.00 -6.96
N LYS A 191 -3.69 -14.78 -6.21
CA LYS A 191 -5.14 -14.57 -6.01
C LYS A 191 -5.48 -13.41 -5.08
N TYR A 192 -4.49 -12.85 -4.39
CA TYR A 192 -4.68 -11.79 -3.40
C TYR A 192 -4.17 -10.44 -3.86
N ILE A 193 -3.21 -10.40 -4.80
CA ILE A 193 -2.61 -9.15 -5.28
C ILE A 193 -3.66 -8.31 -5.98
N ALA A 194 -3.99 -7.14 -5.41
CA ALA A 194 -4.95 -6.18 -5.96
C ALA A 194 -4.33 -4.79 -6.20
N TYR A 195 -3.12 -4.58 -5.71
CA TYR A 195 -2.37 -3.34 -5.80
C TYR A 195 -0.88 -3.64 -5.76
N MET A 196 -0.04 -2.78 -6.29
CA MET A 196 1.41 -2.94 -6.22
C MET A 196 2.10 -1.61 -5.98
N HIS A 197 3.08 -1.61 -5.06
CA HIS A 197 4.10 -0.59 -5.01
C HIS A 197 5.30 -0.99 -5.88
N LEU A 198 5.84 -0.02 -6.58
CA LEU A 198 6.97 -0.22 -7.48
C LEU A 198 8.04 0.84 -7.24
N HIS A 199 9.17 0.40 -6.74
CA HIS A 199 10.42 1.13 -6.68
C HIS A 199 11.59 0.17 -6.83
N SER A 200 12.77 0.69 -7.16
CA SER A 200 14.00 -0.09 -7.21
C SER A 200 14.86 0.17 -5.98
N ASN A 201 15.75 -0.76 -5.68
CA ASN A 201 16.76 -0.63 -4.62
C ASN A 201 18.05 -1.39 -4.97
N ASP A 202 18.99 -1.47 -4.04
CA ASP A 202 20.29 -2.16 -4.20
C ASP A 202 20.23 -3.67 -3.86
N GLY A 203 19.06 -4.19 -3.58
CA GLY A 203 18.86 -5.59 -3.13
C GLY A 203 19.23 -5.82 -1.66
N LYS A 204 19.51 -4.76 -0.88
CA LYS A 204 19.91 -4.84 0.53
C LYS A 204 19.14 -3.88 1.42
N SER A 205 18.92 -2.69 0.93
CA SER A 205 18.30 -1.57 1.66
C SER A 205 17.05 -1.10 0.95
N ASP A 206 16.09 -0.65 1.71
CA ASP A 206 14.88 -0.02 1.19
C ASP A 206 15.18 1.43 0.80
N LEU A 207 15.48 1.66 -0.49
CA LEU A 207 15.99 2.93 -0.99
C LEU A 207 14.96 3.78 -1.72
N HIS A 208 13.82 3.21 -2.11
CA HIS A 208 12.82 3.88 -2.94
C HIS A 208 13.41 4.62 -4.15
N ASN A 209 14.32 3.96 -4.86
CA ASN A 209 14.92 4.53 -6.08
C ASN A 209 13.92 4.49 -7.25
N PRO A 210 14.02 5.42 -8.21
CA PRO A 210 13.28 5.34 -9.47
C PRO A 210 13.43 3.96 -10.12
N VAL A 211 12.33 3.42 -10.61
CA VAL A 211 12.32 2.06 -11.17
C VAL A 211 13.33 1.88 -12.29
N SER A 212 14.15 0.83 -12.19
CA SER A 212 15.10 0.46 -13.24
C SER A 212 14.38 -0.21 -14.43
N LYS A 213 14.99 -0.14 -15.62
CA LYS A 213 14.49 -0.87 -16.79
C LYS A 213 14.46 -2.39 -16.55
N GLU A 214 15.43 -2.89 -15.81
CA GLU A 214 15.53 -4.32 -15.47
C GLU A 214 14.34 -4.75 -14.60
N ASP A 215 14.08 -4.03 -13.51
CA ASP A 215 12.96 -4.31 -12.61
C ASP A 215 11.62 -4.19 -13.34
N PHE A 216 11.44 -3.13 -14.13
CA PHE A 216 10.22 -2.94 -14.89
C PHE A 216 9.98 -4.07 -15.90
N THR A 217 11.03 -4.50 -16.60
CA THR A 217 10.94 -5.62 -17.56
C THR A 217 10.63 -6.93 -16.84
N LYS A 218 11.26 -7.18 -15.70
CA LYS A 218 11.03 -8.38 -14.89
C LYS A 218 9.62 -8.41 -14.34
N LEU A 219 9.16 -7.30 -13.78
CA LEU A 219 7.78 -7.14 -13.30
C LEU A 219 6.77 -7.40 -14.43
N SER A 220 6.97 -6.78 -15.60
CA SER A 220 6.06 -6.94 -16.74
C SER A 220 5.88 -8.41 -17.15
N LYS A 221 6.98 -9.19 -17.18
CA LYS A 221 6.93 -10.63 -17.46
C LYS A 221 6.17 -11.42 -16.40
N LEU A 222 6.32 -11.04 -15.12
CA LEU A 222 5.60 -11.70 -14.02
C LEU A 222 4.11 -11.37 -14.05
N LEU A 223 3.75 -10.11 -14.32
CA LEU A 223 2.34 -9.70 -14.48
C LEU A 223 1.66 -10.48 -15.61
N GLU A 224 2.34 -10.65 -16.75
CA GLU A 224 1.84 -11.45 -17.87
C GLU A 224 1.71 -12.93 -17.49
N LYS A 225 2.78 -13.52 -16.92
CA LYS A 225 2.81 -14.94 -16.50
C LYS A 225 1.68 -15.28 -15.53
N TYR A 226 1.43 -14.41 -14.55
CA TYR A 226 0.42 -14.63 -13.52
C TYR A 226 -0.94 -13.97 -13.86
N GLN A 227 -1.10 -13.39 -15.05
CA GLN A 227 -2.32 -12.74 -15.55
C GLN A 227 -2.85 -11.66 -14.58
N LEU A 228 -1.95 -10.90 -13.96
CA LEU A 228 -2.29 -9.83 -13.02
C LEU A 228 -2.56 -8.52 -13.75
N ASN A 229 -3.66 -7.88 -13.40
CA ASN A 229 -4.07 -6.57 -13.93
C ASN A 229 -4.51 -5.67 -12.77
N CYS A 230 -3.56 -5.28 -11.93
CA CYS A 230 -3.78 -4.39 -10.79
C CYS A 230 -3.15 -3.01 -11.03
N PRO A 231 -3.59 -1.97 -10.31
CA PRO A 231 -2.88 -0.69 -10.28
C PRO A 231 -1.44 -0.86 -9.80
N ILE A 232 -0.55 -0.01 -10.34
CA ILE A 232 0.86 0.04 -9.94
C ILE A 232 1.18 1.46 -9.51
N CYS A 233 1.54 1.63 -8.25
CA CYS A 233 1.95 2.90 -7.68
C CYS A 233 3.47 3.04 -7.74
N LEU A 234 3.93 4.12 -8.35
CA LEU A 234 5.33 4.52 -8.36
C LEU A 234 5.65 5.19 -7.01
N GLU A 235 6.27 4.44 -6.10
CA GLU A 235 6.54 4.86 -4.74
C GLU A 235 8.00 5.29 -4.57
N TYR A 236 8.36 6.36 -5.20
CA TYR A 236 9.63 7.08 -5.07
C TYR A 236 9.43 8.55 -5.40
N TRP A 237 10.35 9.41 -4.97
CA TRP A 237 10.19 10.86 -4.99
C TRP A 237 11.36 11.54 -5.70
N ASP A 238 11.41 12.87 -5.66
CA ASP A 238 12.50 13.68 -6.19
C ASP A 238 12.74 13.49 -7.71
N VAL A 239 11.65 13.24 -8.46
CA VAL A 239 11.66 13.09 -9.92
C VAL A 239 10.71 14.08 -10.59
N ASP A 240 11.07 14.54 -11.79
CA ASP A 240 10.13 15.22 -12.69
C ASP A 240 9.12 14.18 -13.21
N ILE A 241 7.87 14.26 -12.74
CA ILE A 241 6.83 13.26 -13.02
C ILE A 241 6.63 13.06 -14.52
N LYS A 242 6.62 14.13 -15.32
CA LYS A 242 6.41 14.05 -16.78
C LYS A 242 7.54 13.29 -17.45
N LYS A 243 8.78 13.66 -17.17
CA LYS A 243 9.96 12.96 -17.70
C LYS A 243 10.03 11.51 -17.22
N GLU A 244 9.60 11.24 -16.00
CA GLU A 244 9.60 9.89 -15.45
C GLU A 244 8.59 8.99 -16.15
N ILE A 245 7.38 9.48 -16.43
CA ILE A 245 6.38 8.73 -17.20
C ILE A 245 6.85 8.51 -18.64
N GLU A 246 7.45 9.52 -19.27
CA GLU A 246 8.07 9.37 -20.59
C GLU A 246 9.17 8.30 -20.57
N ARG A 247 10.07 8.32 -19.54
CA ARG A 247 11.15 7.34 -19.37
C ARG A 247 10.62 5.92 -19.22
N ILE A 248 9.61 5.71 -18.38
CA ILE A 248 9.00 4.38 -18.15
C ILE A 248 8.30 3.89 -19.44
N SER A 249 7.70 4.78 -20.23
CA SER A 249 7.03 4.40 -21.47
C SER A 249 7.97 3.84 -22.54
N LEU A 250 9.28 4.04 -22.38
CA LEU A 250 10.33 3.50 -23.25
C LEU A 250 10.83 2.09 -22.84
N PHE A 251 10.37 1.57 -21.72
CA PHE A 251 10.77 0.26 -21.20
C PHE A 251 9.96 -0.87 -21.82
#